data_de99512d536b2bef25e3beea9960e5b8
#
_entry.id   de99512d536b2bef25e3beea9960e5b8
#
_cell.length_a   1.000
_cell.length_b   1.000
_cell.length_c   1.000
_cell.angle_alpha   90.00
_cell.angle_beta   90.00
_cell.angle_gamma   90.00
#
_symmetry.space_group_name_H-M   'P 1'
#
loop_
_entity.id
_entity.type
_entity.pdbx_description
1 polymer ?
#
loop_
_entity_poly.entity_id
_entity_poly.type
_entity_poly.pdbx_seq_one_letter_code
_entity_poly.pdbx_strand_id
1 'polypeptide(L)'
;MRLFGKGRSEGTTVFFATDLHGSEVCFRKFVAAAGFYGADLLVLGGDITGKFVTPIVEDGAGWWAELHGRRIALKAGELEGFEAQMADEGVYTRRMTAAEHAAYEQHPERVDALFLAVMTERLEHWIEYAHERLDGTPIRILTAPGNDDPYEVDDVIRGRGGDRVVLVEGELTEIAPGHQMLSTGWSNHTPWDTHREFDEEALRVHIEEMAARLSDPASAIFNIHVPPYDSTLDTAPQLDEHLAVKTSAGNLLTAPTGSTAVRAAIEAHQPLASLHGHIHEAGGSVRIGRTVAINAGSEYGEGVLRGVLLTVGGGELKRVQATSG
;
A
#
# COMPACT_ATOMS: atom_id res chain seq x y z
N MET A 1 28.27 -21.78 10.75
CA MET A 1 27.59 -23.07 10.99
C MET A 1 26.24 -22.98 10.29
N ARG A 2 26.13 -23.52 9.06
CA ARG A 2 24.89 -23.56 8.27
C ARG A 2 24.03 -24.68 8.85
N LEU A 3 22.99 -24.34 9.57
CA LEU A 3 21.96 -25.27 10.02
C LEU A 3 20.66 -24.95 9.28
N PHE A 4 20.09 -25.99 8.68
CA PHE A 4 18.84 -26.09 7.95
C PHE A 4 18.86 -25.60 6.51
N GLY A 5 19.28 -26.48 5.59
CA GLY A 5 18.74 -26.52 4.25
C GLY A 5 17.25 -26.87 4.32
N LYS A 6 16.37 -25.85 4.38
CA LYS A 6 14.96 -26.04 4.04
C LYS A 6 14.90 -26.42 2.57
N GLY A 7 14.41 -27.61 2.26
CA GLY A 7 14.03 -27.96 0.90
C GLY A 7 13.17 -26.80 0.35
N ARG A 8 13.55 -26.26 -0.80
CA ARG A 8 12.76 -25.25 -1.50
C ARG A 8 11.36 -25.85 -1.67
N SER A 9 10.33 -25.17 -1.18
CA SER A 9 8.95 -25.58 -1.44
C SER A 9 8.75 -25.61 -2.95
N GLU A 10 8.10 -26.68 -3.45
CA GLU A 10 7.70 -26.70 -4.87
C GLU A 10 6.67 -25.58 -5.12
N GLY A 11 7.12 -24.41 -5.56
CA GLY A 11 6.29 -23.24 -5.87
C GLY A 11 7.01 -21.93 -5.69
N THR A 12 6.41 -20.85 -6.18
CA THR A 12 6.89 -19.48 -6.05
C THR A 12 6.39 -18.90 -4.73
N THR A 13 7.31 -18.37 -3.93
CA THR A 13 6.99 -17.68 -2.68
C THR A 13 6.89 -16.19 -2.94
N VAL A 14 5.71 -15.63 -2.69
CA VAL A 14 5.38 -14.21 -2.84
C VAL A 14 5.26 -13.60 -1.45
N PHE A 15 5.88 -12.45 -1.23
CA PHE A 15 5.61 -11.60 -0.07
C PHE A 15 4.74 -10.42 -0.51
N PHE A 16 3.56 -10.33 0.06
CA PHE A 16 2.59 -9.26 -0.19
C PHE A 16 2.55 -8.32 1.00
N ALA A 17 2.56 -7.02 0.73
CA ALA A 17 2.25 -5.93 1.67
C ALA A 17 1.48 -4.83 0.95
N THR A 18 0.87 -3.94 1.71
CA THR A 18 0.02 -2.85 1.21
C THR A 18 0.01 -1.71 2.22
N ASP A 19 -0.52 -0.54 1.86
CA ASP A 19 -0.79 0.58 2.76
C ASP A 19 0.45 1.03 3.55
N LEU A 20 1.56 1.28 2.83
CA LEU A 20 2.81 1.78 3.44
C LEU A 20 2.74 3.28 3.74
N HIS A 21 1.90 4.02 3.02
CA HIS A 21 1.63 5.45 3.19
C HIS A 21 2.88 6.29 3.44
N GLY A 22 3.91 6.10 2.62
CA GLY A 22 5.14 6.88 2.69
C GLY A 22 6.10 6.50 3.82
N SER A 23 5.82 5.46 4.62
CA SER A 23 6.67 5.02 5.73
C SER A 23 7.99 4.43 5.24
N GLU A 24 9.08 5.15 5.51
CA GLU A 24 10.44 4.77 5.13
C GLU A 24 10.84 3.43 5.75
N VAL A 25 10.58 3.25 7.05
CA VAL A 25 10.94 2.03 7.75
C VAL A 25 10.15 0.83 7.24
N CYS A 26 8.85 1.00 6.93
CA CYS A 26 8.03 -0.07 6.38
C CYS A 26 8.49 -0.46 4.97
N PHE A 27 8.83 0.51 4.10
CA PHE A 27 9.37 0.21 2.77
C PHE A 27 10.72 -0.54 2.85
N ARG A 28 11.63 -0.12 3.73
CA ARG A 28 12.90 -0.83 3.94
C ARG A 28 12.70 -2.26 4.42
N LYS A 29 11.77 -2.48 5.34
CA LYS A 29 11.38 -3.82 5.80
C LYS A 29 10.76 -4.64 4.68
N PHE A 30 9.91 -4.03 3.84
CA PHE A 30 9.30 -4.68 2.67
C PHE A 30 10.38 -5.20 1.70
N VAL A 31 11.34 -4.38 1.33
CA VAL A 31 12.44 -4.81 0.46
C VAL A 31 13.31 -5.90 1.14
N ALA A 32 13.57 -5.76 2.43
CA ALA A 32 14.35 -6.74 3.20
C ALA A 32 13.62 -8.09 3.36
N ALA A 33 12.28 -8.12 3.28
CA ALA A 33 11.48 -9.33 3.37
C ALA A 33 11.85 -10.38 2.31
N ALA A 34 12.33 -9.97 1.15
CA ALA A 34 12.86 -10.83 0.11
C ALA A 34 13.92 -11.82 0.64
N GLY A 35 14.96 -11.28 1.27
CA GLY A 35 16.03 -12.10 1.86
C GLY A 35 15.63 -12.78 3.17
N PHE A 36 14.86 -12.07 4.01
CA PHE A 36 14.47 -12.55 5.34
C PHE A 36 13.56 -13.77 5.27
N TYR A 37 12.56 -13.74 4.42
CA TYR A 37 11.60 -14.84 4.25
C TYR A 37 11.95 -15.79 3.10
N GLY A 38 12.95 -15.44 2.27
CA GLY A 38 13.28 -16.19 1.06
C GLY A 38 12.16 -16.10 0.01
N ALA A 39 11.56 -14.92 -0.14
CA ALA A 39 10.57 -14.69 -1.16
C ALA A 39 11.21 -14.58 -2.54
N ASP A 40 10.56 -15.16 -3.55
CA ASP A 40 10.97 -15.10 -4.95
C ASP A 40 10.44 -13.83 -5.64
N LEU A 41 9.39 -13.22 -5.07
CA LEU A 41 8.69 -12.06 -5.61
C LEU A 41 8.12 -11.20 -4.45
N LEU A 42 8.19 -9.89 -4.62
CA LEU A 42 7.54 -8.93 -3.73
C LEU A 42 6.35 -8.30 -4.46
N VAL A 43 5.23 -8.13 -3.76
CA VAL A 43 4.01 -7.46 -4.28
C VAL A 43 3.61 -6.37 -3.30
N LEU A 44 3.48 -5.14 -3.82
CA LEU A 44 2.98 -3.98 -3.09
C LEU A 44 1.60 -3.61 -3.65
N GLY A 45 0.58 -3.78 -2.82
CA GLY A 45 -0.82 -3.86 -3.23
C GLY A 45 -1.62 -2.56 -3.10
N GLY A 46 -0.97 -1.39 -3.01
CA GLY A 46 -1.63 -0.09 -3.00
C GLY A 46 -1.29 0.79 -1.81
N ASP A 47 -1.71 2.03 -1.87
CA ASP A 47 -1.51 3.08 -0.88
C ASP A 47 -0.03 3.19 -0.45
N ILE A 48 0.79 3.45 -1.48
CA ILE A 48 2.26 3.46 -1.39
C ILE A 48 2.72 4.74 -0.71
N THR A 49 2.10 5.87 -1.10
CA THR A 49 2.57 7.22 -0.81
C THR A 49 1.96 7.80 0.46
N GLY A 50 2.68 8.74 1.09
CA GLY A 50 2.16 9.48 2.26
C GLY A 50 1.04 10.44 1.87
N LYS A 51 0.36 10.98 2.86
CA LYS A 51 -0.89 11.74 2.64
C LYS A 51 -0.72 13.26 2.71
N PHE A 52 0.36 13.76 3.32
CA PHE A 52 0.56 15.19 3.50
C PHE A 52 2.03 15.57 3.74
N VAL A 53 2.30 16.87 3.62
CA VAL A 53 3.63 17.45 3.87
C VAL A 53 3.57 18.32 5.11
N THR A 54 4.49 18.11 6.05
CA THR A 54 4.71 18.96 7.21
C THR A 54 5.84 19.94 6.94
N PRO A 55 5.56 21.26 6.91
CA PRO A 55 6.60 22.27 6.77
C PRO A 55 7.48 22.34 8.02
N ILE A 56 8.79 22.47 7.82
CA ILE A 56 9.76 22.80 8.87
C ILE A 56 10.25 24.22 8.57
N VAL A 57 9.80 25.17 9.38
CA VAL A 57 9.92 26.59 9.09
C VAL A 57 11.03 27.24 9.89
N GLU A 58 11.91 27.98 9.21
CA GLU A 58 12.97 28.75 9.85
C GLU A 58 12.39 29.91 10.67
N ASP A 59 12.86 30.08 11.91
CA ASP A 59 12.45 31.13 12.83
C ASP A 59 13.66 31.72 13.58
N GLY A 60 14.29 32.71 12.98
CA GLY A 60 15.48 33.35 13.54
C GLY A 60 16.67 32.41 13.69
N ALA A 61 17.00 32.00 14.91
CA ALA A 61 18.10 31.07 15.19
C ALA A 61 17.68 29.59 15.30
N GLY A 62 16.40 29.30 15.07
CA GLY A 62 15.82 27.96 15.20
C GLY A 62 14.86 27.63 14.08
N TRP A 63 14.11 26.56 14.30
CA TRP A 63 13.12 26.04 13.40
C TRP A 63 11.87 25.64 14.17
N TRP A 64 10.76 25.50 13.50
CA TRP A 64 9.56 24.91 14.06
C TRP A 64 8.83 24.08 13.03
N ALA A 65 8.05 23.10 13.51
CA ALA A 65 7.09 22.35 12.74
C ALA A 65 5.77 22.27 13.51
N GLU A 66 4.66 22.01 12.81
CA GLU A 66 3.40 21.71 13.45
C GLU A 66 3.11 20.21 13.37
N LEU A 67 2.87 19.60 14.52
CA LEU A 67 2.54 18.18 14.61
C LEU A 67 1.30 18.02 15.50
N HIS A 68 0.24 17.38 14.98
CA HIS A 68 -1.02 17.17 15.68
C HIS A 68 -1.63 18.46 16.28
N GLY A 69 -1.56 19.56 15.51
CA GLY A 69 -2.05 20.89 15.95
C GLY A 69 -1.19 21.55 17.02
N ARG A 70 0.06 21.10 17.23
CA ARG A 70 0.99 21.69 18.20
C ARG A 70 2.28 22.11 17.50
N ARG A 71 2.68 23.36 17.76
CA ARG A 71 3.97 23.89 17.30
C ARG A 71 5.10 23.34 18.17
N ILE A 72 6.06 22.70 17.50
CA ILE A 72 7.27 22.12 18.10
C ILE A 72 8.46 22.98 17.66
N ALA A 73 9.25 23.48 18.63
CA ALA A 73 10.49 24.18 18.34
C ALA A 73 11.63 23.16 18.15
N LEU A 74 12.45 23.38 17.13
CA LEU A 74 13.56 22.51 16.74
C LEU A 74 14.86 23.33 16.64
N LYS A 75 15.97 22.75 17.11
CA LYS A 75 17.30 23.30 16.85
C LYS A 75 17.88 22.74 15.55
N ALA A 76 18.82 23.45 14.94
CA ALA A 76 19.44 22.99 13.71
C ALA A 76 20.01 21.57 13.76
N GLY A 77 20.59 21.17 14.90
CA GLY A 77 21.11 19.81 15.09
C GLY A 77 20.06 18.71 15.35
N GLU A 78 18.77 19.09 15.48
CA GLU A 78 17.65 18.15 15.71
C GLU A 78 16.87 17.86 14.41
N LEU A 79 17.11 18.65 13.35
CA LEU A 79 16.33 18.59 12.11
C LEU A 79 16.39 17.22 11.43
N GLU A 80 17.59 16.67 11.22
CA GLU A 80 17.76 15.37 10.57
C GLU A 80 17.08 14.24 11.33
N GLY A 81 17.18 14.27 12.67
CA GLY A 81 16.50 13.29 13.52
C GLY A 81 14.98 13.41 13.46
N PHE A 82 14.46 14.63 13.43
CA PHE A 82 13.03 14.89 13.27
C PHE A 82 12.53 14.46 11.90
N GLU A 83 13.22 14.80 10.81
CA GLU A 83 12.86 14.40 9.46
C GLU A 83 12.88 12.88 9.29
N ALA A 84 13.88 12.19 9.87
CA ALA A 84 13.95 10.74 9.85
C ALA A 84 12.78 10.10 10.59
N GLN A 85 12.41 10.63 11.76
CA GLN A 85 11.24 10.16 12.50
C GLN A 85 9.96 10.36 11.69
N MET A 86 9.75 11.55 11.12
CA MET A 86 8.58 11.83 10.28
C MET A 86 8.53 10.91 9.06
N ALA A 87 9.67 10.64 8.45
CA ALA A 87 9.75 9.71 7.33
C ALA A 87 9.36 8.28 7.72
N ASP A 88 9.76 7.80 8.90
CA ASP A 88 9.38 6.48 9.41
C ASP A 88 7.88 6.38 9.69
N GLU A 89 7.25 7.47 10.11
CA GLU A 89 5.80 7.60 10.34
C GLU A 89 4.99 7.86 9.05
N GLY A 90 5.63 7.91 7.87
CA GLY A 90 4.97 8.15 6.58
C GLY A 90 4.68 9.62 6.28
N VAL A 91 5.22 10.54 7.06
CA VAL A 91 5.03 11.98 6.90
C VAL A 91 6.16 12.57 6.06
N TYR A 92 5.80 13.29 5.00
CA TYR A 92 6.76 14.06 4.25
C TYR A 92 7.10 15.37 4.96
N THR A 93 8.33 15.82 4.85
CA THR A 93 8.77 17.08 5.42
C THR A 93 9.42 17.96 4.36
N ARG A 94 9.29 19.29 4.51
CA ARG A 94 10.00 20.26 3.68
C ARG A 94 10.49 21.41 4.53
N ARG A 95 11.82 21.63 4.54
CA ARG A 95 12.40 22.81 5.15
C ARG A 95 12.11 24.03 4.27
N MET A 96 11.71 25.12 4.91
CA MET A 96 11.39 26.37 4.21
C MET A 96 11.61 27.60 5.11
N THR A 97 11.77 28.75 4.48
CA THR A 97 11.80 30.05 5.18
C THR A 97 10.41 30.45 5.65
N ALA A 98 10.33 31.37 6.62
CA ALA A 98 9.06 31.96 7.04
C ALA A 98 8.30 32.66 5.90
N ALA A 99 9.04 33.25 4.94
CA ALA A 99 8.42 33.89 3.76
C ALA A 99 7.81 32.87 2.79
N GLU A 100 8.46 31.73 2.56
CA GLU A 100 7.92 30.63 1.75
C GLU A 100 6.68 30.03 2.42
N HIS A 101 6.73 29.79 3.72
CA HIS A 101 5.58 29.29 4.49
C HIS A 101 4.38 30.25 4.36
N ALA A 102 4.58 31.53 4.60
CA ALA A 102 3.53 32.53 4.44
C ALA A 102 2.97 32.59 3.01
N ALA A 103 3.80 32.32 1.99
CA ALA A 103 3.34 32.25 0.60
C ALA A 103 2.42 31.02 0.37
N TYR A 104 2.69 29.87 1.00
CA TYR A 104 1.79 28.70 0.95
C TYR A 104 0.48 28.93 1.69
N GLU A 105 0.50 29.63 2.83
CA GLU A 105 -0.72 30.03 3.55
C GLU A 105 -1.62 30.96 2.71
N GLN A 106 -1.02 31.86 1.92
CA GLN A 106 -1.74 32.76 1.03
C GLN A 106 -2.17 32.11 -0.30
N HIS A 107 -1.52 31.02 -0.69
CA HIS A 107 -1.72 30.31 -1.96
C HIS A 107 -1.86 28.80 -1.73
N PRO A 108 -2.96 28.33 -1.09
CA PRO A 108 -3.16 26.91 -0.80
C PRO A 108 -3.11 26.00 -2.03
N GLU A 109 -3.48 26.53 -3.21
CA GLU A 109 -3.40 25.82 -4.50
C GLU A 109 -1.98 25.39 -4.89
N ARG A 110 -0.95 25.95 -4.23
CA ARG A 110 0.46 25.55 -4.44
C ARG A 110 0.89 24.36 -3.57
N VAL A 111 0.09 24.03 -2.56
CA VAL A 111 0.42 22.94 -1.62
C VAL A 111 0.38 21.59 -2.33
N ASP A 112 -0.56 21.40 -3.26
CA ASP A 112 -0.66 20.16 -4.05
C ASP A 112 0.61 19.94 -4.90
N ALA A 113 1.12 20.99 -5.54
CA ALA A 113 2.37 20.90 -6.30
C ALA A 113 3.59 20.60 -5.40
N LEU A 114 3.62 21.17 -4.18
CA LEU A 114 4.65 20.85 -3.20
C LEU A 114 4.55 19.38 -2.77
N PHE A 115 3.34 18.91 -2.47
CA PHE A 115 3.10 17.52 -2.10
C PHE A 115 3.61 16.57 -3.19
N LEU A 116 3.17 16.77 -4.45
CA LEU A 116 3.59 15.94 -5.57
C LEU A 116 5.12 15.94 -5.76
N ALA A 117 5.78 17.08 -5.58
CA ALA A 117 7.24 17.15 -5.68
C ALA A 117 7.93 16.32 -4.61
N VAL A 118 7.51 16.44 -3.34
CA VAL A 118 8.12 15.71 -2.22
C VAL A 118 7.80 14.22 -2.27
N MET A 119 6.58 13.87 -2.67
CA MET A 119 6.15 12.50 -2.90
C MET A 119 7.00 11.84 -4.01
N THR A 120 7.18 12.54 -5.12
CA THR A 120 8.01 12.06 -6.24
C THR A 120 9.45 11.83 -5.78
N GLU A 121 10.08 12.81 -5.09
CA GLU A 121 11.43 12.68 -4.53
C GLU A 121 11.55 11.43 -3.63
N ARG A 122 10.56 11.17 -2.78
CA ARG A 122 10.55 10.00 -1.91
C ARG A 122 10.43 8.69 -2.70
N LEU A 123 9.51 8.63 -3.66
CA LEU A 123 9.29 7.43 -4.47
C LEU A 123 10.50 7.10 -5.34
N GLU A 124 11.14 8.12 -5.95
CA GLU A 124 12.40 7.92 -6.69
C GLU A 124 13.50 7.35 -5.80
N HIS A 125 13.67 7.90 -4.59
CA HIS A 125 14.62 7.37 -3.62
C HIS A 125 14.33 5.91 -3.23
N TRP A 126 13.07 5.56 -3.05
CA TRP A 126 12.66 4.18 -2.74
C TRP A 126 12.97 3.21 -3.90
N ILE A 127 12.73 3.64 -5.13
CA ILE A 127 13.06 2.84 -6.31
C ILE A 127 14.58 2.63 -6.40
N GLU A 128 15.38 3.67 -6.19
CA GLU A 128 16.84 3.57 -6.15
C GLU A 128 17.30 2.60 -5.04
N TYR A 129 16.77 2.75 -3.84
CA TYR A 129 17.05 1.83 -2.73
C TYR A 129 16.69 0.37 -3.08
N ALA A 130 15.55 0.13 -3.73
CA ALA A 130 15.15 -1.21 -4.16
C ALA A 130 16.13 -1.78 -5.20
N HIS A 131 16.56 -0.97 -6.17
CA HIS A 131 17.58 -1.36 -7.14
C HIS A 131 18.89 -1.78 -6.45
N GLU A 132 19.40 -0.97 -5.54
CA GLU A 132 20.64 -1.25 -4.80
C GLU A 132 20.53 -2.51 -3.93
N ARG A 133 19.44 -2.65 -3.18
CA ARG A 133 19.26 -3.74 -2.21
C ARG A 133 18.98 -5.09 -2.85
N LEU A 134 18.39 -5.11 -4.02
CA LEU A 134 18.06 -6.33 -4.76
C LEU A 134 19.04 -6.59 -5.91
N ASP A 135 20.12 -5.81 -6.02
CA ASP A 135 21.14 -6.02 -7.03
C ASP A 135 21.71 -7.44 -6.97
N GLY A 136 22.02 -8.01 -8.13
CA GLY A 136 22.52 -9.38 -8.26
C GLY A 136 21.50 -10.49 -7.91
N THR A 137 20.24 -10.14 -7.62
CA THR A 137 19.14 -11.10 -7.39
C THR A 137 18.12 -11.06 -8.55
N PRO A 138 17.35 -12.15 -8.80
CA PRO A 138 16.27 -12.14 -9.77
C PRO A 138 14.95 -11.53 -9.22
N ILE A 139 14.94 -11.06 -7.97
CA ILE A 139 13.72 -10.62 -7.28
C ILE A 139 13.22 -9.32 -7.90
N ARG A 140 11.91 -9.28 -8.17
CA ARG A 140 11.18 -8.11 -8.64
C ARG A 140 10.18 -7.65 -7.60
N ILE A 141 9.81 -6.38 -7.68
CA ILE A 141 8.70 -5.77 -6.96
C ILE A 141 7.62 -5.49 -8.00
N LEU A 142 6.46 -6.10 -7.84
CA LEU A 142 5.26 -5.76 -8.60
C LEU A 142 4.45 -4.80 -7.74
N THR A 143 4.08 -3.65 -8.28
CA THR A 143 3.37 -2.63 -7.51
C THR A 143 2.16 -2.09 -8.28
N ALA A 144 1.02 -2.06 -7.62
CA ALA A 144 -0.17 -1.35 -8.06
C ALA A 144 -0.40 -0.20 -7.07
N PRO A 145 -0.59 1.05 -7.51
CA PRO A 145 -1.03 2.14 -6.63
C PRO A 145 -2.39 1.84 -6.02
N GLY A 146 -2.68 2.41 -4.84
CA GLY A 146 -4.00 2.34 -4.21
C GLY A 146 -4.87 3.56 -4.52
N ASN A 147 -6.02 3.65 -3.86
CA ASN A 147 -6.95 4.77 -4.11
C ASN A 147 -6.39 6.12 -3.64
N ASP A 148 -5.56 6.15 -2.60
CA ASP A 148 -4.94 7.39 -2.09
C ASP A 148 -3.76 7.88 -2.95
N ASP A 149 -3.19 7.01 -3.81
CA ASP A 149 -2.02 7.35 -4.60
C ASP A 149 -2.36 8.25 -5.79
N PRO A 150 -1.72 9.42 -5.96
CA PRO A 150 -1.87 10.27 -7.15
C PRO A 150 -1.46 9.54 -8.43
N TYR A 151 -2.00 9.97 -9.58
CA TYR A 151 -1.69 9.35 -10.88
C TYR A 151 -0.21 9.48 -11.27
N GLU A 152 0.47 10.51 -10.78
CA GLU A 152 1.91 10.75 -10.99
C GLU A 152 2.79 9.61 -10.47
N VAL A 153 2.31 8.84 -9.50
CA VAL A 153 3.00 7.63 -9.01
C VAL A 153 3.27 6.65 -10.15
N ASP A 154 2.31 6.48 -11.06
CA ASP A 154 2.45 5.59 -12.22
C ASP A 154 3.60 6.00 -13.11
N ASP A 155 3.71 7.32 -13.38
CA ASP A 155 4.74 7.87 -14.25
C ASP A 155 6.13 7.74 -13.63
N VAL A 156 6.25 7.96 -12.33
CA VAL A 156 7.51 7.75 -11.60
C VAL A 156 7.95 6.29 -11.67
N ILE A 157 7.04 5.34 -11.41
CA ILE A 157 7.35 3.91 -11.45
C ILE A 157 7.73 3.49 -12.87
N ARG A 158 6.97 3.89 -13.90
CA ARG A 158 7.29 3.60 -15.30
C ARG A 158 8.63 4.19 -15.73
N GLY A 159 8.95 5.40 -15.26
CA GLY A 159 10.18 6.12 -15.64
C GLY A 159 11.44 5.62 -14.93
N ARG A 160 11.33 5.16 -13.68
CA ARG A 160 12.47 4.82 -12.82
C ARG A 160 12.55 3.34 -12.44
N GLY A 161 11.46 2.61 -12.48
CA GLY A 161 11.37 1.24 -11.95
C GLY A 161 12.14 0.20 -12.75
N GLY A 162 12.24 0.38 -14.07
CA GLY A 162 12.88 -0.59 -14.97
C GLY A 162 12.27 -2.00 -14.85
N ASP A 163 13.13 -3.02 -14.92
CA ASP A 163 12.68 -4.41 -14.75
C ASP A 163 12.56 -4.84 -13.27
N ARG A 164 12.97 -3.99 -12.34
CA ARG A 164 13.02 -4.29 -10.90
C ARG A 164 11.74 -3.91 -10.16
N VAL A 165 11.27 -2.69 -10.34
CA VAL A 165 10.04 -2.17 -9.75
C VAL A 165 9.05 -1.95 -10.88
N VAL A 166 8.09 -2.82 -11.01
CA VAL A 166 7.19 -2.90 -12.17
C VAL A 166 5.80 -2.47 -11.77
N LEU A 167 5.28 -1.45 -12.47
CA LEU A 167 3.88 -1.06 -12.35
C LEU A 167 2.99 -2.13 -12.97
N VAL A 168 2.02 -2.61 -12.20
CA VAL A 168 1.08 -3.66 -12.63
C VAL A 168 -0.39 -3.23 -12.55
N GLU A 169 -0.65 -1.93 -12.39
CA GLU A 169 -2.02 -1.39 -12.40
C GLU A 169 -2.72 -1.66 -13.75
N GLY A 170 -3.90 -2.26 -13.69
CA GLY A 170 -4.67 -2.64 -14.87
C GLY A 170 -4.11 -3.82 -15.68
N GLU A 171 -3.06 -4.49 -15.17
CA GLU A 171 -2.31 -5.51 -15.90
C GLU A 171 -2.55 -6.93 -15.38
N LEU A 172 -2.30 -7.89 -16.26
CA LEU A 172 -2.17 -9.30 -15.91
C LEU A 172 -0.68 -9.67 -15.92
N THR A 173 -0.19 -10.16 -14.79
CA THR A 173 1.23 -10.51 -14.64
C THR A 173 1.37 -11.97 -14.23
N GLU A 174 2.21 -12.75 -14.93
CA GLU A 174 2.57 -14.10 -14.47
C GLU A 174 3.49 -14.01 -13.26
N ILE A 175 3.05 -14.55 -12.13
CA ILE A 175 3.77 -14.54 -10.86
C ILE A 175 4.41 -15.89 -10.51
N ALA A 176 3.91 -16.97 -11.11
CA ALA A 176 4.43 -18.32 -11.04
C ALA A 176 4.00 -19.07 -12.31
N PRO A 177 4.67 -20.17 -12.71
CA PRO A 177 4.29 -20.93 -13.89
C PRO A 177 2.80 -21.34 -13.87
N GLY A 178 2.01 -20.81 -14.82
CA GLY A 178 0.58 -21.04 -14.94
C GLY A 178 -0.30 -20.28 -13.94
N HIS A 179 0.25 -19.30 -13.23
CA HIS A 179 -0.48 -18.47 -12.27
C HIS A 179 -0.35 -16.98 -12.63
N GLN A 180 -1.44 -16.43 -13.10
CA GLN A 180 -1.55 -14.99 -13.41
C GLN A 180 -2.10 -14.24 -12.20
N MET A 181 -1.63 -13.01 -12.02
CA MET A 181 -2.18 -12.05 -11.06
C MET A 181 -2.78 -10.89 -11.83
N LEU A 182 -4.06 -10.59 -11.61
CA LEU A 182 -4.64 -9.31 -11.99
C LEU A 182 -4.42 -8.31 -10.87
N SER A 183 -4.15 -7.05 -11.22
CA SER A 183 -3.87 -6.02 -10.21
C SER A 183 -4.60 -4.73 -10.52
N THR A 184 -5.33 -4.19 -9.52
CA THR A 184 -5.92 -2.86 -9.59
C THR A 184 -6.00 -2.20 -8.21
N GLY A 185 -5.65 -0.92 -8.16
CA GLY A 185 -5.75 -0.08 -6.98
C GLY A 185 -7.07 0.69 -6.85
N TRP A 186 -7.97 0.54 -7.82
CA TRP A 186 -9.26 1.20 -7.77
C TRP A 186 -10.13 0.65 -6.65
N SER A 187 -10.81 1.57 -5.93
CA SER A 187 -11.76 1.26 -4.87
C SER A 187 -13.17 1.74 -5.23
N ASN A 188 -14.15 1.32 -4.45
CA ASN A 188 -15.44 2.00 -4.36
C ASN A 188 -15.29 3.35 -3.65
N HIS A 189 -16.32 4.21 -3.74
CA HIS A 189 -16.29 5.54 -3.14
C HIS A 189 -16.04 5.51 -1.64
N THR A 190 -15.11 6.36 -1.22
CA THR A 190 -14.82 6.65 0.18
C THR A 190 -15.35 8.04 0.57
N PRO A 191 -15.47 8.36 1.86
CA PRO A 191 -15.84 9.70 2.30
C PRO A 191 -14.81 10.80 1.98
N TRP A 192 -13.62 10.42 1.47
CA TRP A 192 -12.49 11.34 1.23
C TRP A 192 -12.33 11.74 -0.24
N ASP A 193 -13.09 11.12 -1.17
CA ASP A 193 -13.05 11.41 -2.62
C ASP A 193 -11.61 11.36 -3.15
N THR A 194 -10.99 10.18 -3.04
CA THR A 194 -9.59 9.96 -3.37
C THR A 194 -9.38 9.76 -4.89
N HIS A 195 -8.12 9.60 -5.31
CA HIS A 195 -7.74 9.65 -6.72
C HIS A 195 -8.31 8.53 -7.59
N ARG A 196 -8.45 7.31 -7.05
CA ARG A 196 -8.81 6.11 -7.84
C ARG A 196 -10.07 5.46 -7.27
N GLU A 197 -11.18 6.14 -7.41
CA GLU A 197 -12.49 5.66 -6.98
C GLU A 197 -13.46 5.50 -8.16
N PHE A 198 -14.23 4.44 -8.12
CA PHE A 198 -15.34 4.16 -9.02
C PHE A 198 -16.63 3.95 -8.24
N ASP A 199 -17.78 4.17 -8.88
CA ASP A 199 -18.99 3.54 -8.39
C ASP A 199 -18.92 2.01 -8.55
N GLU A 200 -19.76 1.28 -7.83
CA GLU A 200 -19.72 -0.18 -7.81
C GLU A 200 -19.93 -0.82 -9.19
N GLU A 201 -20.72 -0.20 -10.06
CA GLU A 201 -20.95 -0.72 -11.41
C GLU A 201 -19.73 -0.50 -12.31
N ALA A 202 -19.10 0.66 -12.25
CA ALA A 202 -17.88 0.94 -12.99
C ALA A 202 -16.72 0.04 -12.51
N LEU A 203 -16.59 -0.15 -11.19
CA LEU A 203 -15.60 -1.06 -10.62
C LEU A 203 -15.85 -2.51 -11.04
N ARG A 204 -17.12 -2.94 -11.07
CA ARG A 204 -17.50 -4.26 -11.56
C ARG A 204 -17.08 -4.46 -13.02
N VAL A 205 -17.38 -3.49 -13.90
CA VAL A 205 -17.00 -3.56 -15.32
C VAL A 205 -15.48 -3.62 -15.45
N HIS A 206 -14.75 -2.78 -14.74
CA HIS A 206 -13.28 -2.76 -14.75
C HIS A 206 -12.69 -4.12 -14.36
N ILE A 207 -13.14 -4.72 -13.25
CA ILE A 207 -12.66 -6.03 -12.81
C ILE A 207 -13.02 -7.14 -13.81
N GLU A 208 -14.24 -7.14 -14.36
CA GLU A 208 -14.68 -8.15 -15.32
C GLU A 208 -13.90 -8.07 -16.65
N GLU A 209 -13.59 -6.87 -17.15
CA GLU A 209 -12.73 -6.68 -18.32
C GLU A 209 -11.32 -7.26 -18.11
N MET A 210 -10.77 -7.11 -16.92
CA MET A 210 -9.47 -7.72 -16.56
C MET A 210 -9.61 -9.24 -16.42
N ALA A 211 -10.62 -9.72 -15.70
CA ALA A 211 -10.85 -11.15 -15.47
C ALA A 211 -11.11 -11.92 -16.78
N ALA A 212 -11.77 -11.30 -17.76
CA ALA A 212 -12.02 -11.89 -19.09
C ALA A 212 -10.71 -12.15 -19.88
N ARG A 213 -9.60 -11.51 -19.52
CA ARG A 213 -8.27 -11.71 -20.14
C ARG A 213 -7.48 -12.83 -19.47
N LEU A 214 -7.91 -13.36 -18.33
CA LEU A 214 -7.24 -14.45 -17.62
C LEU A 214 -7.35 -15.76 -18.42
N SER A 215 -6.25 -16.48 -18.51
CA SER A 215 -6.23 -17.80 -19.16
C SER A 215 -6.98 -18.85 -18.34
N ASP A 216 -6.85 -18.78 -17.02
CA ASP A 216 -7.54 -19.63 -16.04
C ASP A 216 -7.83 -18.84 -14.77
N PRO A 217 -9.02 -18.25 -14.61
CA PRO A 217 -9.40 -17.52 -13.41
C PRO A 217 -9.27 -18.35 -12.14
N ALA A 218 -9.48 -19.65 -12.23
CA ALA A 218 -9.42 -20.55 -11.09
C ALA A 218 -8.00 -20.75 -10.51
N SER A 219 -6.96 -20.54 -11.32
CA SER A 219 -5.54 -20.58 -10.92
C SER A 219 -4.96 -19.18 -10.69
N ALA A 220 -5.76 -18.13 -10.84
CA ALA A 220 -5.33 -16.74 -10.73
C ALA A 220 -5.25 -16.26 -9.28
N ILE A 221 -4.53 -15.17 -9.09
CA ILE A 221 -4.53 -14.34 -7.89
C ILE A 221 -5.16 -12.99 -8.24
N PHE A 222 -6.10 -12.53 -7.45
CA PHE A 222 -6.64 -11.18 -7.54
C PHE A 222 -5.89 -10.28 -6.56
N ASN A 223 -5.24 -9.24 -7.04
CA ASN A 223 -4.65 -8.18 -6.25
C ASN A 223 -5.49 -6.92 -6.48
N ILE A 224 -6.50 -6.74 -5.64
CA ILE A 224 -7.46 -5.64 -5.73
C ILE A 224 -7.41 -4.88 -4.41
N HIS A 225 -7.04 -3.60 -4.45
CA HIS A 225 -6.76 -2.85 -3.25
C HIS A 225 -7.90 -2.88 -2.23
N VAL A 226 -9.14 -2.55 -2.65
CA VAL A 226 -10.30 -2.59 -1.77
C VAL A 226 -10.74 -4.04 -1.45
N PRO A 227 -11.07 -4.36 -0.17
CA PRO A 227 -11.54 -5.69 0.22
C PRO A 227 -12.99 -5.95 -0.21
N PRO A 228 -13.41 -7.24 -0.29
CA PRO A 228 -14.78 -7.62 -0.59
C PRO A 228 -15.75 -7.23 0.53
N TYR A 229 -16.92 -6.71 0.15
CA TYR A 229 -17.98 -6.28 1.07
C TYR A 229 -18.46 -7.40 2.00
N ASP A 230 -18.75 -7.06 3.25
CA ASP A 230 -19.27 -7.97 4.29
C ASP A 230 -18.47 -9.27 4.45
N SER A 231 -17.16 -9.11 4.46
CA SER A 231 -16.21 -10.23 4.53
C SER A 231 -15.43 -10.30 5.85
N THR A 232 -15.64 -9.35 6.76
CA THR A 232 -14.82 -9.04 7.95
C THR A 232 -13.47 -8.38 7.62
N LEU A 233 -12.97 -8.51 6.39
CA LEU A 233 -11.74 -7.86 5.92
C LEU A 233 -11.94 -6.37 5.59
N ASP A 234 -13.17 -5.91 5.70
CA ASP A 234 -13.67 -4.58 5.33
C ASP A 234 -14.39 -3.87 6.48
N THR A 235 -14.20 -4.34 7.70
CA THR A 235 -14.83 -3.77 8.88
C THR A 235 -14.10 -2.51 9.33
N ALA A 236 -14.73 -1.36 9.16
CA ALA A 236 -14.19 -0.06 9.56
C ALA A 236 -15.09 0.68 10.56
N PRO A 237 -14.55 1.66 11.33
CA PRO A 237 -15.33 2.55 12.15
C PRO A 237 -16.36 3.34 11.33
N GLN A 238 -17.60 3.42 11.81
CA GLN A 238 -18.61 4.29 11.20
C GLN A 238 -18.25 5.76 11.47
N LEU A 239 -18.39 6.60 10.45
CA LEU A 239 -18.17 8.03 10.53
C LEU A 239 -19.51 8.79 10.51
N ASP A 240 -19.53 9.95 11.15
CA ASP A 240 -20.64 10.91 11.03
C ASP A 240 -20.42 11.86 9.82
N GLU A 241 -21.31 12.84 9.67
CA GLU A 241 -21.23 13.85 8.60
C GLU A 241 -20.00 14.76 8.67
N HIS A 242 -19.29 14.76 9.81
CA HIS A 242 -18.04 15.51 10.02
C HIS A 242 -16.81 14.61 10.00
N LEU A 243 -16.93 13.36 9.52
CA LEU A 243 -15.88 12.33 9.51
C LEU A 243 -15.38 11.95 10.93
N ALA A 244 -16.15 12.24 11.97
CA ALA A 244 -15.83 11.81 13.32
C ALA A 244 -16.33 10.39 13.58
N VAL A 245 -15.54 9.61 14.30
CA VAL A 245 -15.87 8.21 14.62
C VAL A 245 -17.08 8.12 15.53
N LYS A 246 -18.10 7.33 15.13
CA LYS A 246 -19.30 7.08 15.92
C LYS A 246 -19.04 6.08 17.03
N THR A 247 -19.57 6.40 18.22
CA THR A 247 -19.54 5.50 19.38
C THR A 247 -20.94 5.33 19.96
N SER A 248 -21.18 4.16 20.58
CA SER A 248 -22.41 3.91 21.35
C SER A 248 -22.03 3.25 22.67
N ALA A 249 -22.44 3.86 23.78
CA ALA A 249 -22.10 3.41 25.14
C ALA A 249 -20.59 3.17 25.35
N GLY A 250 -19.75 4.00 24.73
CA GLY A 250 -18.27 3.90 24.81
C GLY A 250 -17.63 2.88 23.87
N ASN A 251 -18.41 2.15 23.07
CA ASN A 251 -17.88 1.21 22.08
C ASN A 251 -17.91 1.86 20.68
N LEU A 252 -16.89 1.54 19.86
CA LEU A 252 -16.86 1.90 18.45
C LEU A 252 -18.01 1.22 17.71
N LEU A 253 -18.73 1.99 16.91
CA LEU A 253 -19.64 1.43 15.92
C LEU A 253 -18.87 1.13 14.66
N THR A 254 -18.95 -0.08 14.15
CA THR A 254 -18.30 -0.52 12.93
C THR A 254 -19.31 -0.92 11.87
N ALA A 255 -18.91 -0.90 10.62
CA ALA A 255 -19.69 -1.36 9.47
C ALA A 255 -18.77 -1.96 8.39
N PRO A 256 -19.30 -2.83 7.52
CA PRO A 256 -18.62 -3.21 6.31
C PRO A 256 -18.55 -2.01 5.35
N THR A 257 -17.37 -1.76 4.78
CA THR A 257 -17.10 -0.64 3.86
C THR A 257 -16.43 -1.08 2.56
N GLY A 258 -16.22 -2.38 2.38
CA GLY A 258 -15.64 -2.96 1.18
C GLY A 258 -16.55 -2.87 -0.04
N SER A 259 -16.08 -3.41 -1.16
CA SER A 259 -16.78 -3.35 -2.45
C SER A 259 -17.65 -4.57 -2.72
N THR A 260 -18.90 -4.33 -3.10
CA THR A 260 -19.82 -5.37 -3.59
C THR A 260 -19.40 -5.93 -4.94
N ALA A 261 -18.76 -5.12 -5.80
CA ALA A 261 -18.21 -5.55 -7.08
C ALA A 261 -17.06 -6.55 -6.88
N VAL A 262 -16.15 -6.26 -5.95
CA VAL A 262 -15.05 -7.17 -5.60
C VAL A 262 -15.59 -8.48 -5.02
N ARG A 263 -16.58 -8.41 -4.13
CA ARG A 263 -17.25 -9.60 -3.59
C ARG A 263 -17.83 -10.47 -4.69
N ALA A 264 -18.60 -9.87 -5.62
CA ALA A 264 -19.22 -10.57 -6.73
C ALA A 264 -18.18 -11.21 -7.66
N ALA A 265 -17.09 -10.50 -7.98
CA ALA A 265 -16.01 -11.02 -8.82
C ALA A 265 -15.33 -12.25 -8.19
N ILE A 266 -15.04 -12.20 -6.87
CA ILE A 266 -14.48 -13.36 -6.15
C ILE A 266 -15.46 -14.55 -6.18
N GLU A 267 -16.74 -14.31 -5.95
CA GLU A 267 -17.77 -15.36 -5.96
C GLU A 267 -17.95 -15.99 -7.35
N ALA A 268 -17.86 -15.18 -8.43
CA ALA A 268 -18.01 -15.65 -9.80
C ALA A 268 -16.77 -16.42 -10.31
N HIS A 269 -15.57 -15.87 -10.11
CA HIS A 269 -14.34 -16.39 -10.70
C HIS A 269 -13.60 -17.37 -9.82
N GLN A 270 -13.81 -17.32 -8.51
CA GLN A 270 -13.21 -18.23 -7.53
C GLN A 270 -11.68 -18.37 -7.70
N PRO A 271 -10.87 -17.26 -7.71
CA PRO A 271 -9.42 -17.34 -7.81
C PRO A 271 -8.82 -18.14 -6.64
N LEU A 272 -7.53 -18.50 -6.72
CA LEU A 272 -6.83 -19.18 -5.62
C LEU A 272 -6.75 -18.32 -4.37
N ALA A 273 -6.42 -17.04 -4.57
CA ALA A 273 -6.40 -16.04 -3.51
C ALA A 273 -6.85 -14.67 -4.03
N SER A 274 -7.32 -13.84 -3.11
CA SER A 274 -7.57 -12.43 -3.35
C SER A 274 -6.85 -11.62 -2.27
N LEU A 275 -6.03 -10.66 -2.69
CA LEU A 275 -5.13 -9.86 -1.85
C LEU A 275 -5.65 -8.43 -1.78
N HIS A 276 -5.75 -7.89 -0.58
CA HIS A 276 -6.37 -6.61 -0.29
C HIS A 276 -5.60 -5.81 0.75
N GLY A 277 -5.90 -4.52 0.84
CA GLY A 277 -5.49 -3.57 1.85
C GLY A 277 -6.63 -2.62 2.21
N HIS A 278 -6.39 -1.31 2.10
CA HIS A 278 -7.37 -0.23 2.21
C HIS A 278 -7.99 -0.05 3.62
N ILE A 279 -8.44 -1.11 4.26
CA ILE A 279 -8.98 -1.06 5.62
C ILE A 279 -7.93 -1.60 6.58
N HIS A 280 -7.14 -0.67 7.13
CA HIS A 280 -5.92 -0.95 7.89
C HIS A 280 -6.16 -1.86 9.11
N GLU A 281 -7.25 -1.59 9.84
CA GLU A 281 -7.62 -2.31 11.07
C GLU A 281 -8.24 -3.68 10.83
N ALA A 282 -8.67 -3.99 9.59
CA ALA A 282 -9.35 -5.23 9.25
C ALA A 282 -8.42 -6.31 8.71
N GLY A 283 -7.14 -6.30 9.12
CA GLY A 283 -6.17 -7.31 8.73
C GLY A 283 -6.60 -8.72 9.13
N GLY A 284 -6.58 -9.65 8.15
CA GLY A 284 -7.01 -11.03 8.37
C GLY A 284 -7.14 -11.85 7.10
N SER A 285 -7.76 -13.03 7.22
CA SER A 285 -8.09 -13.87 6.07
C SER A 285 -9.42 -14.59 6.26
N VAL A 286 -10.17 -14.74 5.15
CA VAL A 286 -11.47 -15.42 5.14
C VAL A 286 -11.60 -16.26 3.87
N ARG A 287 -12.45 -17.28 3.89
CA ARG A 287 -12.81 -18.03 2.68
C ARG A 287 -14.11 -17.52 2.09
N ILE A 288 -14.08 -17.21 0.79
CA ILE A 288 -15.25 -16.93 -0.02
C ILE A 288 -15.34 -18.01 -1.09
N GLY A 289 -16.22 -18.98 -0.88
CA GLY A 289 -16.20 -20.21 -1.66
C GLY A 289 -14.87 -20.97 -1.48
N ARG A 290 -14.13 -21.21 -2.58
CA ARG A 290 -12.79 -21.82 -2.51
C ARG A 290 -11.67 -20.79 -2.34
N THR A 291 -11.91 -19.52 -2.65
CA THR A 291 -10.92 -18.44 -2.60
C THR A 291 -10.51 -18.11 -1.18
N VAL A 292 -9.22 -17.92 -0.94
CA VAL A 292 -8.70 -17.34 0.29
C VAL A 292 -8.54 -15.84 0.05
N ALA A 293 -9.46 -15.03 0.59
CA ALA A 293 -9.36 -13.57 0.59
C ALA A 293 -8.55 -13.12 1.81
N ILE A 294 -7.65 -12.15 1.61
CA ILE A 294 -6.68 -11.72 2.61
C ILE A 294 -6.56 -10.20 2.57
N ASN A 295 -6.73 -9.54 3.70
CA ASN A 295 -6.30 -8.17 3.90
C ASN A 295 -5.05 -8.21 4.78
N ALA A 296 -3.93 -7.65 4.32
CA ALA A 296 -2.70 -7.65 5.11
C ALA A 296 -2.81 -6.76 6.36
N GLY A 297 -3.68 -5.75 6.32
CA GLY A 297 -3.76 -4.68 7.31
C GLY A 297 -2.54 -3.76 7.27
N SER A 298 -2.58 -2.69 8.04
CA SER A 298 -1.46 -1.76 8.14
C SER A 298 -1.32 -1.16 9.53
N GLU A 299 -0.06 -0.98 9.96
CA GLU A 299 0.37 -0.27 11.16
C GLU A 299 1.59 0.61 10.81
N TYR A 300 1.54 1.23 9.62
CA TYR A 300 2.68 1.98 9.08
C TYR A 300 3.10 3.15 9.99
N GLY A 301 2.14 3.80 10.65
CA GLY A 301 2.40 4.92 11.57
C GLY A 301 3.20 4.53 12.81
N GLU A 302 3.15 3.25 13.22
CA GLU A 302 4.00 2.68 14.28
C GLU A 302 5.30 2.08 13.74
N GLY A 303 5.53 2.22 12.43
CA GLY A 303 6.68 1.61 11.76
C GLY A 303 6.64 0.09 11.70
N VAL A 304 5.48 -0.53 11.89
CA VAL A 304 5.30 -1.99 11.84
C VAL A 304 4.80 -2.40 10.46
N LEU A 305 5.62 -3.17 9.75
CA LEU A 305 5.22 -3.74 8.46
C LEU A 305 4.31 -4.96 8.69
N ARG A 306 3.06 -4.85 8.25
CA ARG A 306 2.16 -6.00 8.07
C ARG A 306 2.36 -6.60 6.69
N GLY A 307 2.30 -7.91 6.58
CA GLY A 307 2.43 -8.58 5.30
C GLY A 307 1.97 -10.03 5.33
N VAL A 308 1.95 -10.65 4.16
CA VAL A 308 1.55 -12.04 3.99
C VAL A 308 2.51 -12.78 3.08
N LEU A 309 2.97 -13.94 3.53
CA LEU A 309 3.69 -14.89 2.68
C LEU A 309 2.71 -15.86 2.04
N LEU A 310 2.78 -15.96 0.73
CA LEU A 310 2.02 -16.89 -0.09
C LEU A 310 3.01 -17.84 -0.80
N THR A 311 2.68 -19.12 -0.91
CA THR A 311 3.40 -20.03 -1.81
C THR A 311 2.40 -20.62 -2.80
N VAL A 312 2.64 -20.36 -4.09
CA VAL A 312 1.75 -20.71 -5.20
C VAL A 312 2.48 -21.66 -6.13
N GLY A 313 1.81 -22.71 -6.57
CA GLY A 313 2.40 -23.64 -7.55
C GLY A 313 1.55 -24.89 -7.75
N GLY A 314 1.56 -25.43 -8.99
CA GLY A 314 0.82 -26.65 -9.34
C GLY A 314 -0.70 -26.50 -9.28
N GLY A 315 -1.24 -25.30 -9.52
CA GLY A 315 -2.68 -25.03 -9.44
C GLY A 315 -3.21 -24.83 -8.02
N GLU A 316 -2.33 -24.69 -7.02
CA GLU A 316 -2.70 -24.63 -5.62
C GLU A 316 -2.03 -23.50 -4.85
N LEU A 317 -2.73 -22.97 -3.83
CA LEU A 317 -2.18 -22.12 -2.79
C LEU A 317 -1.66 -23.01 -1.65
N LYS A 318 -0.34 -23.27 -1.63
CA LYS A 318 0.31 -24.22 -0.72
C LYS A 318 0.52 -23.67 0.68
N ARG A 319 0.66 -22.35 0.81
CA ARG A 319 0.95 -21.67 2.07
C ARG A 319 0.33 -20.28 2.08
N VAL A 320 -0.23 -19.91 3.21
CA VAL A 320 -0.58 -18.52 3.58
C VAL A 320 -0.10 -18.31 5.00
N GLN A 321 0.66 -17.24 5.22
CA GLN A 321 1.16 -16.90 6.55
C GLN A 321 1.21 -15.39 6.72
N ALA A 322 0.43 -14.85 7.64
CA ALA A 322 0.55 -13.46 8.06
C ALA A 322 1.90 -13.22 8.77
N THR A 323 2.44 -12.04 8.58
CA THR A 323 3.69 -11.57 9.19
C THR A 323 3.50 -10.18 9.78
N SER A 324 4.30 -9.86 10.80
CA SER A 324 4.37 -8.53 11.41
C SER A 324 5.79 -8.30 11.90
N GLY A 325 6.37 -7.10 11.65
CA GLY A 325 7.74 -6.82 12.08
C GLY A 325 8.21 -5.38 11.90
#